data_74d603903a070c5cae3e704ca310df52
#
_entry.id   74d603903a070c5cae3e704ca310df52
#
_cell.length_a   1.000
_cell.length_b   1.000
_cell.length_c   1.000
_cell.angle_alpha   90.00
_cell.angle_beta   90.00
_cell.angle_gamma   90.00
#
_symmetry.space_group_name_H-M   'P 1'
#
loop_
_entity.id
_entity.type
_entity.pdbx_description
1 polymer ?
#
loop_
_entity_poly.entity_id
_entity_poly.type
_entity_poly.pdbx_seq_one_letter_code
_entity_poly.pdbx_strand_id
1 'polypeptide(L)'
;MKKTVCLIGRPNVGKSTIFNRLIREQKSIILDSPGVTRDRVYGDVTYGDVKFLLVDTGGIDFGQGDFNKDIKLQAEIAIEESDVIVFVCDGREDLTSNDLAIRDMLMKTNKKVIVALNKLDNYDMQQERIYYFYELGFEHVIPISASHALGFDVLMETITEDFDVVEEVEDDILKFCIIGRPNVGKSSLTNAILNEDRAIVSDVAGTTRDATDTKFKYNGEEYICIDTAGMRKHGKIYESVEKYSLLRSLKAIDRSDVCVVVIDASTGIIEHDKHIAGYAIEAGKGLVLVVNKWDTIEDKDMEMKKWKQLLKNEFQFMTYAKVVFLSALTKKRIHTLMPEILSAYENNRREVKTSLLNNVIADAVKLHEPPGYKGKKLKIYFTSQTGICPPKITFRCNNKGLVHFSYERYLENTIRNNFDFTGTPITLQFKNRGSKDDIVDDDE
;
A
#
# COMPACT_ATOMS: atom_id res chain seq x y z
N MET A 1 -11.81 4.37 11.09
CA MET A 1 -11.25 3.41 10.10
C MET A 1 -11.25 4.09 8.75
N LYS A 2 -10.16 4.03 8.01
CA LYS A 2 -10.06 4.63 6.68
C LYS A 2 -11.04 3.95 5.72
N LYS A 3 -11.94 4.72 5.13
CA LYS A 3 -12.95 4.21 4.19
C LYS A 3 -12.30 3.84 2.86
N THR A 4 -12.92 2.92 2.13
CA THR A 4 -12.46 2.48 0.80
C THR A 4 -13.47 2.89 -0.25
N VAL A 5 -12.98 3.55 -1.30
CA VAL A 5 -13.77 3.97 -2.47
C VAL A 5 -13.27 3.21 -3.69
N CYS A 6 -14.15 2.48 -4.38
CA CYS A 6 -13.80 1.74 -5.60
C CYS A 6 -14.36 2.42 -6.85
N LEU A 7 -13.52 2.58 -7.86
CA LEU A 7 -13.93 2.98 -9.21
C LEU A 7 -14.31 1.73 -10.01
N ILE A 8 -15.52 1.68 -10.52
CA ILE A 8 -16.02 0.60 -11.37
C ILE A 8 -16.61 1.15 -12.66
N GLY A 9 -16.59 0.38 -13.72
CA GLY A 9 -17.17 0.75 -15.01
C GLY A 9 -16.51 -0.02 -16.14
N ARG A 10 -17.11 0.01 -17.33
CA ARG A 10 -16.55 -0.63 -18.52
C ARG A 10 -15.16 -0.05 -18.88
N PRO A 11 -14.34 -0.72 -19.69
CA PRO A 11 -13.08 -0.17 -20.19
C PRO A 11 -13.27 1.15 -20.94
N ASN A 12 -12.25 1.99 -20.92
CA ASN A 12 -12.17 3.26 -21.64
C ASN A 12 -13.14 4.37 -21.20
N VAL A 13 -13.93 4.20 -20.13
CA VAL A 13 -14.77 5.28 -19.56
C VAL A 13 -13.94 6.32 -18.78
N GLY A 14 -12.66 6.05 -18.54
CA GLY A 14 -11.73 6.99 -17.92
C GLY A 14 -11.49 6.78 -16.42
N LYS A 15 -11.72 5.58 -15.88
CA LYS A 15 -11.43 5.22 -14.47
C LYS A 15 -10.02 5.60 -14.05
N SER A 16 -9.01 5.14 -14.79
CA SER A 16 -7.60 5.42 -14.47
C SER A 16 -7.24 6.90 -14.63
N THR A 17 -7.97 7.66 -15.47
CA THR A 17 -7.80 9.11 -15.56
C THR A 17 -8.32 9.80 -14.31
N ILE A 18 -9.51 9.40 -13.82
CA ILE A 18 -10.09 9.88 -12.56
C ILE A 18 -9.16 9.52 -11.40
N PHE A 19 -8.74 8.27 -11.31
CA PHE A 19 -7.81 7.77 -10.30
C PHE A 19 -6.52 8.60 -10.25
N ASN A 20 -5.84 8.73 -11.39
CA ASN A 20 -4.59 9.48 -11.49
C ASN A 20 -4.76 10.96 -11.14
N ARG A 21 -5.91 11.56 -11.45
CA ARG A 21 -6.18 12.95 -11.08
C ARG A 21 -6.35 13.10 -9.57
N LEU A 22 -7.21 12.29 -8.96
CA LEU A 22 -7.46 12.35 -7.51
C LEU A 22 -6.19 12.09 -6.68
N ILE A 23 -5.28 11.24 -7.16
CA ILE A 23 -4.01 10.98 -6.48
C ILE A 23 -2.94 12.04 -6.78
N ARG A 24 -2.90 12.63 -8.01
CA ARG A 24 -1.89 13.63 -8.38
C ARG A 24 -2.12 15.01 -7.75
N GLU A 25 -3.35 15.37 -7.46
CA GLU A 25 -3.67 16.61 -6.74
C GLU A 25 -3.12 16.60 -5.32
N GLN A 26 -2.78 15.43 -4.81
CA GLN A 26 -2.06 15.25 -3.56
C GLN A 26 -0.58 15.00 -3.87
N LYS A 27 0.29 15.81 -3.28
CA LYS A 27 1.76 15.69 -3.37
C LYS A 27 2.23 14.35 -2.81
N SER A 28 1.96 13.25 -3.51
CA SER A 28 2.54 11.96 -3.18
C SER A 28 4.00 11.94 -3.65
N ILE A 29 4.90 11.64 -2.75
CA ILE A 29 6.30 11.37 -3.04
C ILE A 29 6.33 10.10 -3.88
N ILE A 30 6.56 10.27 -5.18
CA ILE A 30 6.71 9.15 -6.10
C ILE A 30 8.10 8.58 -5.86
N LEU A 31 8.18 7.42 -5.22
CA LEU A 31 9.39 6.60 -5.26
C LEU A 31 9.41 5.90 -6.64
N ASP A 32 10.21 6.42 -7.57
CA ASP A 32 10.59 5.71 -8.79
C ASP A 32 11.56 4.57 -8.40
N SER A 33 11.02 3.49 -7.86
CA SER A 33 11.80 2.28 -7.59
C SER A 33 11.81 1.39 -8.84
N PRO A 34 12.96 1.04 -9.41
CA PRO A 34 13.05 0.10 -10.51
C PRO A 34 12.53 -1.27 -10.09
N GLY A 35 11.53 -1.79 -10.79
CA GLY A 35 10.92 -3.11 -10.53
C GLY A 35 9.50 -3.07 -9.96
N VAL A 36 8.94 -1.89 -9.65
CA VAL A 36 7.52 -1.71 -9.34
C VAL A 36 6.83 -1.14 -10.57
N THR A 37 5.79 -1.81 -11.06
CA THR A 37 5.08 -1.40 -12.28
C THR A 37 4.39 -0.05 -12.09
N ARG A 38 4.37 0.78 -13.16
CA ARG A 38 3.80 2.14 -13.19
C ARG A 38 2.27 2.19 -13.01
N ASP A 39 1.59 1.07 -13.04
CA ASP A 39 0.13 1.01 -12.99
C ASP A 39 -0.34 0.83 -11.55
N ARG A 40 -0.51 1.96 -10.85
CA ARG A 40 -1.09 1.97 -9.51
C ARG A 40 -2.57 1.63 -9.59
N VAL A 41 -2.99 0.61 -8.87
CA VAL A 41 -4.40 0.20 -8.74
C VAL A 41 -5.08 0.76 -7.50
N TYR A 42 -4.33 1.43 -6.60
CA TYR A 42 -4.84 2.06 -5.39
C TYR A 42 -3.99 3.26 -4.98
N GLY A 43 -4.54 4.12 -4.14
CA GLY A 43 -3.82 5.25 -3.54
C GLY A 43 -4.63 5.96 -2.48
N ASP A 44 -3.92 6.67 -1.62
CA ASP A 44 -4.53 7.50 -0.59
C ASP A 44 -5.03 8.81 -1.18
N VAL A 45 -6.25 9.17 -0.81
CA VAL A 45 -6.86 10.45 -1.14
C VAL A 45 -7.22 11.17 0.16
N THR A 46 -6.84 12.44 0.26
CA THR A 46 -7.25 13.34 1.35
C THR A 46 -8.13 14.44 0.78
N TYR A 47 -9.26 14.72 1.37
CA TYR A 47 -10.15 15.84 1.02
C TYR A 47 -10.57 16.53 2.30
N GLY A 48 -10.12 17.77 2.49
CA GLY A 48 -10.22 18.44 3.79
C GLY A 48 -9.50 17.59 4.87
N ASP A 49 -10.22 17.30 5.95
CA ASP A 49 -9.71 16.49 7.08
C ASP A 49 -10.00 14.98 6.92
N VAL A 50 -10.57 14.57 5.78
CA VAL A 50 -10.97 13.18 5.53
C VAL A 50 -9.93 12.48 4.68
N LYS A 51 -9.53 11.27 5.10
CA LYS A 51 -8.61 10.39 4.33
C LYS A 51 -9.31 9.09 3.98
N PHE A 52 -9.19 8.64 2.73
CA PHE A 52 -9.73 7.36 2.27
C PHE A 52 -8.81 6.66 1.26
N LEU A 53 -9.00 5.35 1.09
CA LEU A 53 -8.31 4.55 0.10
C LEU A 53 -9.12 4.54 -1.20
N LEU A 54 -8.54 5.03 -2.30
CA LEU A 54 -9.12 4.95 -3.63
C LEU A 54 -8.57 3.73 -4.38
N VAL A 55 -9.44 2.95 -5.03
CA VAL A 55 -9.08 1.74 -5.77
C VAL A 55 -9.60 1.83 -7.20
N ASP A 56 -8.71 1.65 -8.19
CA ASP A 56 -9.07 1.48 -9.61
C ASP A 56 -9.20 -0.02 -9.94
N THR A 57 -10.43 -0.52 -9.96
CA THR A 57 -10.66 -1.93 -10.31
C THR A 57 -10.31 -2.26 -11.76
N GLY A 58 -10.23 -1.25 -12.64
CA GLY A 58 -9.84 -1.43 -14.05
C GLY A 58 -8.35 -1.65 -14.28
N GLY A 59 -7.50 -1.21 -13.33
CA GLY A 59 -6.06 -1.45 -13.35
C GLY A 59 -5.66 -2.81 -12.75
N ILE A 60 -6.58 -3.53 -12.13
CA ILE A 60 -6.32 -4.88 -11.64
C ILE A 60 -6.26 -5.82 -12.84
N ASP A 61 -5.10 -6.46 -13.07
CA ASP A 61 -4.92 -7.42 -14.16
C ASP A 61 -5.73 -8.69 -13.90
N PHE A 62 -6.73 -8.92 -14.73
CA PHE A 62 -7.62 -10.09 -14.67
C PHE A 62 -7.17 -11.24 -15.57
N GLY A 63 -6.02 -11.11 -16.24
CA GLY A 63 -5.53 -12.07 -17.21
C GLY A 63 -6.35 -12.05 -18.51
N GLN A 64 -5.96 -12.87 -19.49
CA GLN A 64 -6.71 -13.01 -20.76
C GLN A 64 -7.96 -13.89 -20.52
N GLY A 65 -9.08 -13.27 -20.17
CA GLY A 65 -10.36 -13.92 -19.90
C GLY A 65 -11.51 -13.38 -20.76
N ASP A 66 -12.71 -13.96 -20.56
CA ASP A 66 -13.95 -13.50 -21.18
C ASP A 66 -14.31 -12.12 -20.60
N PHE A 67 -14.42 -11.12 -21.43
CA PHE A 67 -14.68 -9.71 -21.10
C PHE A 67 -15.86 -9.49 -20.13
N ASN A 68 -16.94 -10.26 -20.29
CA ASN A 68 -18.09 -10.19 -19.39
C ASN A 68 -17.80 -10.75 -17.99
N LYS A 69 -16.90 -11.72 -17.88
CA LYS A 69 -16.46 -12.26 -16.58
C LYS A 69 -15.62 -11.25 -15.81
N ASP A 70 -14.77 -10.50 -16.52
CA ASP A 70 -13.90 -9.49 -15.91
C ASP A 70 -14.70 -8.32 -15.35
N ILE A 71 -15.70 -7.81 -16.09
CA ILE A 71 -16.61 -6.76 -15.61
C ILE A 71 -17.41 -7.22 -14.39
N LYS A 72 -17.95 -8.45 -14.45
CA LYS A 72 -18.68 -9.03 -13.32
C LYS A 72 -17.82 -9.13 -12.07
N LEU A 73 -16.59 -9.59 -12.21
CA LEU A 73 -15.65 -9.72 -11.10
C LEU A 73 -15.23 -8.36 -10.52
N GLN A 74 -15.05 -7.33 -11.37
CA GLN A 74 -14.83 -5.95 -10.90
C GLN A 74 -15.98 -5.46 -10.02
N ALA A 75 -17.22 -5.70 -10.44
CA ALA A 75 -18.40 -5.33 -9.67
C ALA A 75 -18.48 -6.09 -8.33
N GLU A 76 -18.24 -7.39 -8.35
CA GLU A 76 -18.23 -8.22 -7.13
C GLU A 76 -17.18 -7.73 -6.13
N ILE A 77 -15.96 -7.44 -6.59
CA ILE A 77 -14.88 -6.90 -5.75
C ILE A 77 -15.27 -5.53 -5.17
N ALA A 78 -15.78 -4.62 -5.99
CA ALA A 78 -16.20 -3.31 -5.52
C ALA A 78 -17.32 -3.41 -4.49
N ILE A 79 -18.30 -4.30 -4.72
CA ILE A 79 -19.40 -4.52 -3.79
C ILE A 79 -18.91 -5.08 -2.44
N GLU A 80 -18.00 -6.03 -2.45
CA GLU A 80 -17.55 -6.68 -1.20
C GLU A 80 -16.58 -5.79 -0.41
N GLU A 81 -15.66 -5.14 -1.10
CA GLU A 81 -14.49 -4.52 -0.47
C GLU A 81 -14.56 -2.99 -0.31
N SER A 82 -15.53 -2.28 -0.91
CA SER A 82 -15.65 -0.83 -0.74
C SER A 82 -16.67 -0.42 0.32
N ASP A 83 -16.54 0.81 0.80
CA ASP A 83 -17.57 1.52 1.59
C ASP A 83 -18.45 2.36 0.67
N VAL A 84 -17.85 2.96 -0.37
CA VAL A 84 -18.53 3.73 -1.43
C VAL A 84 -18.06 3.23 -2.79
N ILE A 85 -18.99 3.17 -3.73
CA ILE A 85 -18.75 2.73 -5.11
C ILE A 85 -18.97 3.92 -6.04
N VAL A 86 -17.98 4.26 -6.85
CA VAL A 86 -18.10 5.23 -7.93
C VAL A 86 -18.25 4.48 -9.25
N PHE A 87 -19.46 4.45 -9.76
CA PHE A 87 -19.78 3.84 -11.05
C PHE A 87 -19.52 4.84 -12.17
N VAL A 88 -18.42 4.63 -12.90
CA VAL A 88 -17.96 5.53 -13.96
C VAL A 88 -18.58 5.13 -15.29
N CYS A 89 -19.34 6.05 -15.90
CA CYS A 89 -19.95 5.91 -17.21
C CYS A 89 -19.37 6.91 -18.21
N ASP A 90 -19.41 6.61 -19.50
CA ASP A 90 -19.08 7.57 -20.55
C ASP A 90 -20.30 8.44 -20.84
N GLY A 91 -20.25 9.72 -20.44
CA GLY A 91 -21.36 10.64 -20.61
C GLY A 91 -21.68 11.00 -22.08
N ARG A 92 -20.76 10.73 -23.03
CA ARG A 92 -20.94 11.01 -24.45
C ARG A 92 -21.73 9.91 -25.19
N GLU A 93 -21.72 8.70 -24.65
CA GLU A 93 -22.35 7.53 -25.24
C GLU A 93 -23.64 7.14 -24.51
N ASP A 94 -24.48 6.37 -25.15
CA ASP A 94 -25.66 5.81 -24.52
C ASP A 94 -25.28 4.59 -23.66
N LEU A 95 -26.17 4.25 -22.73
CA LEU A 95 -26.01 3.10 -21.86
C LEU A 95 -25.84 1.82 -22.66
N THR A 96 -24.75 1.11 -22.43
CA THR A 96 -24.48 -0.17 -23.05
C THR A 96 -25.03 -1.33 -22.22
N SER A 97 -25.14 -2.53 -22.82
CA SER A 97 -25.49 -3.74 -22.07
C SER A 97 -24.58 -4.04 -20.90
N ASN A 98 -23.30 -3.65 -21.00
CA ASN A 98 -22.35 -3.79 -19.91
C ASN A 98 -22.63 -2.83 -18.76
N ASP A 99 -22.99 -1.58 -19.05
CA ASP A 99 -23.38 -0.59 -18.02
C ASP A 99 -24.63 -1.07 -17.28
N LEU A 100 -25.61 -1.61 -18.01
CA LEU A 100 -26.82 -2.18 -17.42
C LEU A 100 -26.54 -3.43 -16.57
N ALA A 101 -25.63 -4.30 -17.01
CA ALA A 101 -25.22 -5.47 -16.24
C ALA A 101 -24.53 -5.08 -14.91
N ILE A 102 -23.64 -4.06 -14.93
CA ILE A 102 -23.03 -3.51 -13.72
C ILE A 102 -24.11 -2.90 -12.81
N ARG A 103 -25.03 -2.08 -13.37
CA ARG A 103 -26.16 -1.51 -12.62
C ARG A 103 -26.95 -2.58 -11.87
N ASP A 104 -27.34 -3.66 -12.56
CA ASP A 104 -28.15 -4.73 -11.95
C ASP A 104 -27.46 -5.45 -10.78
N MET A 105 -26.13 -5.46 -10.78
CA MET A 105 -25.35 -5.96 -9.67
C MET A 105 -25.29 -4.95 -8.52
N LEU A 106 -25.05 -3.67 -8.84
CA LEU A 106 -24.93 -2.60 -7.87
C LEU A 106 -26.26 -2.29 -7.17
N MET A 107 -27.39 -2.43 -7.86
CA MET A 107 -28.74 -2.27 -7.28
C MET A 107 -29.08 -3.30 -6.21
N LYS A 108 -28.35 -4.41 -6.14
CA LYS A 108 -28.54 -5.44 -5.12
C LYS A 108 -27.72 -5.18 -3.85
N THR A 109 -26.86 -4.18 -3.86
CA THR A 109 -26.06 -3.81 -2.68
C THR A 109 -26.73 -2.71 -1.86
N ASN A 110 -26.45 -2.70 -0.55
CA ASN A 110 -26.87 -1.62 0.35
C ASN A 110 -25.81 -0.51 0.48
N LYS A 111 -24.78 -0.53 -0.38
CA LYS A 111 -23.70 0.46 -0.33
C LYS A 111 -24.07 1.72 -1.09
N LYS A 112 -23.49 2.86 -0.72
CA LYS A 112 -23.62 4.13 -1.44
C LYS A 112 -22.98 3.98 -2.81
N VAL A 113 -23.75 4.20 -3.86
CA VAL A 113 -23.32 4.17 -5.26
C VAL A 113 -23.48 5.57 -5.84
N ILE A 114 -22.40 6.10 -6.40
CA ILE A 114 -22.33 7.41 -7.06
C ILE A 114 -22.03 7.16 -8.54
N VAL A 115 -22.90 7.60 -9.44
CA VAL A 115 -22.65 7.54 -10.89
C VAL A 115 -21.84 8.75 -11.30
N ALA A 116 -20.61 8.55 -11.76
CA ALA A 116 -19.75 9.57 -12.31
C ALA A 116 -19.83 9.55 -13.85
N LEU A 117 -20.51 10.54 -14.44
CA LEU A 117 -20.62 10.69 -15.90
C LEU A 117 -19.39 11.42 -16.41
N ASN A 118 -18.41 10.68 -16.87
CA ASN A 118 -17.14 11.23 -17.35
C ASN A 118 -17.21 11.68 -18.81
N LYS A 119 -16.25 12.52 -19.22
CA LYS A 119 -16.04 13.08 -20.56
C LYS A 119 -17.07 14.14 -20.95
N LEU A 120 -17.73 14.74 -20.00
CA LEU A 120 -18.66 15.85 -20.21
C LEU A 120 -17.94 17.19 -20.03
N ASP A 121 -17.33 17.67 -21.11
CA ASP A 121 -16.46 18.83 -21.10
C ASP A 121 -17.21 20.17 -21.21
N ASN A 122 -18.53 20.13 -21.53
CA ASN A 122 -19.36 21.30 -21.73
C ASN A 122 -20.62 21.24 -20.86
N TYR A 123 -20.98 22.39 -20.25
CA TYR A 123 -22.12 22.51 -19.33
C TYR A 123 -23.47 22.19 -19.98
N ASP A 124 -23.68 22.61 -21.22
CA ASP A 124 -24.96 22.37 -21.91
C ASP A 124 -25.21 20.87 -22.18
N MET A 125 -24.16 20.13 -22.55
CA MET A 125 -24.22 18.67 -22.70
C MET A 125 -24.47 17.96 -21.36
N GLN A 126 -24.00 18.51 -20.25
CA GLN A 126 -24.19 17.91 -18.93
C GLN A 126 -25.66 17.83 -18.54
N GLN A 127 -26.43 18.90 -18.78
CA GLN A 127 -27.85 19.00 -18.41
C GLN A 127 -28.72 17.96 -19.09
N GLU A 128 -28.55 17.79 -20.41
CA GLU A 128 -29.32 16.80 -21.17
C GLU A 128 -28.95 15.34 -20.80
N ARG A 129 -27.63 15.09 -20.64
CA ARG A 129 -27.14 13.74 -20.37
C ARG A 129 -27.46 13.26 -18.96
N ILE A 130 -27.41 14.10 -17.97
CA ILE A 130 -27.75 13.75 -16.57
C ILE A 130 -29.14 13.09 -16.50
N TYR A 131 -30.16 13.70 -17.17
CA TYR A 131 -31.52 13.17 -17.13
C TYR A 131 -31.62 11.76 -17.70
N TYR A 132 -30.89 11.47 -18.77
CA TYR A 132 -30.85 10.15 -19.35
C TYR A 132 -30.24 9.09 -18.41
N PHE A 133 -29.20 9.46 -17.68
CA PHE A 133 -28.52 8.53 -16.77
C PHE A 133 -29.24 8.32 -15.43
N TYR A 134 -30.25 9.11 -15.09
CA TYR A 134 -31.14 8.78 -13.98
C TYR A 134 -31.94 7.48 -14.20
N GLU A 135 -32.06 6.98 -15.43
CA GLU A 135 -32.63 5.67 -15.73
C GLU A 135 -31.86 4.52 -15.08
N LEU A 136 -30.60 4.76 -14.68
CA LEU A 136 -29.81 3.79 -13.88
C LEU A 136 -30.41 3.54 -12.49
N GLY A 137 -31.25 4.47 -11.97
CA GLY A 137 -31.94 4.32 -10.69
C GLY A 137 -31.09 4.62 -9.46
N PHE A 138 -29.93 5.28 -9.61
CA PHE A 138 -29.12 5.73 -8.49
C PHE A 138 -29.42 7.19 -8.14
N GLU A 139 -29.30 7.51 -6.84
CA GLU A 139 -29.61 8.83 -6.29
C GLU A 139 -28.62 9.90 -6.76
N HIS A 140 -27.33 9.56 -6.80
CA HIS A 140 -26.26 10.48 -7.13
C HIS A 140 -25.76 10.26 -8.56
N VAL A 141 -26.02 11.20 -9.45
CA VAL A 141 -25.51 11.23 -10.83
C VAL A 141 -24.76 12.52 -11.04
N ILE A 142 -23.42 12.46 -11.13
CA ILE A 142 -22.53 13.62 -11.14
C ILE A 142 -21.80 13.70 -12.47
N PRO A 143 -21.99 14.77 -13.24
CA PRO A 143 -21.25 15.01 -14.46
C PRO A 143 -19.83 15.48 -14.13
N ILE A 144 -18.85 14.84 -14.75
CA ILE A 144 -17.44 15.19 -14.58
C ILE A 144 -16.69 15.21 -15.91
N SER A 145 -15.58 15.93 -15.93
CA SER A 145 -14.57 15.80 -16.99
C SER A 145 -13.20 15.55 -16.36
N ALA A 146 -12.73 14.31 -16.45
CA ALA A 146 -11.43 13.94 -15.90
C ALA A 146 -10.26 14.62 -16.62
N SER A 147 -10.42 14.99 -17.91
CA SER A 147 -9.43 15.75 -18.68
C SER A 147 -9.32 17.21 -18.26
N HIS A 148 -10.46 17.84 -17.92
CA HIS A 148 -10.55 19.27 -17.62
C HIS A 148 -10.73 19.61 -16.14
N ALA A 149 -10.73 18.62 -15.24
CA ALA A 149 -10.95 18.78 -13.80
C ALA A 149 -12.32 19.37 -13.42
N LEU A 150 -13.36 19.17 -14.23
CA LEU A 150 -14.68 19.68 -13.96
C LEU A 150 -15.50 18.69 -13.13
N GLY A 151 -16.28 19.21 -12.14
CA GLY A 151 -17.20 18.43 -11.32
C GLY A 151 -16.56 17.57 -10.22
N PHE A 152 -15.24 17.67 -10.03
CA PHE A 152 -14.53 16.87 -9.03
C PHE A 152 -14.85 17.29 -7.59
N ASP A 153 -15.08 18.59 -7.35
CA ASP A 153 -15.44 19.08 -6.01
C ASP A 153 -16.75 18.44 -5.55
N VAL A 154 -17.78 18.46 -6.40
CA VAL A 154 -19.09 17.84 -6.11
C VAL A 154 -18.94 16.31 -5.93
N LEU A 155 -18.12 15.66 -6.76
CA LEU A 155 -17.85 14.23 -6.63
C LEU A 155 -17.20 13.91 -5.27
N MET A 156 -16.19 14.69 -4.87
CA MET A 156 -15.47 14.49 -3.61
C MET A 156 -16.34 14.78 -2.40
N GLU A 157 -17.13 15.86 -2.42
CA GLU A 157 -18.11 16.17 -1.37
C GLU A 157 -19.09 15.02 -1.20
N THR A 158 -19.66 14.50 -2.31
CA THR A 158 -20.62 13.38 -2.27
C THR A 158 -19.98 12.09 -1.78
N ILE A 159 -18.74 11.80 -2.16
CA ILE A 159 -18.00 10.62 -1.68
C ILE A 159 -17.80 10.70 -0.16
N THR A 160 -17.40 11.86 0.35
CA THR A 160 -16.96 12.04 1.75
C THR A 160 -18.08 12.47 2.70
N GLU A 161 -19.29 12.72 2.22
CA GLU A 161 -20.44 13.21 2.99
C GLU A 161 -20.69 12.39 4.28
N ASP A 162 -20.57 11.06 4.19
CA ASP A 162 -20.79 10.14 5.32
C ASP A 162 -19.47 9.63 5.95
N PHE A 163 -18.34 10.31 5.70
CA PHE A 163 -17.08 9.90 6.27
C PHE A 163 -16.78 10.68 7.55
N ASP A 164 -16.58 9.96 8.62
CA ASP A 164 -16.11 10.56 9.86
C ASP A 164 -14.68 11.08 9.70
N VAL A 165 -14.37 12.20 10.33
CA VAL A 165 -12.99 12.66 10.51
C VAL A 165 -12.27 11.59 11.31
N VAL A 166 -11.24 11.00 10.73
CA VAL A 166 -10.46 9.97 11.40
C VAL A 166 -9.54 10.67 12.41
N GLU A 167 -9.98 10.74 13.66
CA GLU A 167 -9.04 10.95 14.76
C GLU A 167 -8.14 9.71 14.82
N GLU A 168 -6.87 9.88 14.46
CA GLU A 168 -5.84 8.86 14.67
C GLU A 168 -5.62 8.76 16.19
N VAL A 169 -6.41 7.92 16.86
CA VAL A 169 -6.06 7.47 18.20
C VAL A 169 -4.88 6.53 18.01
N GLU A 170 -3.69 6.99 18.30
CA GLU A 170 -2.49 6.17 18.38
C GLU A 170 -2.68 5.16 19.51
N ASP A 171 -3.17 3.97 19.14
CA ASP A 171 -3.04 2.78 19.98
C ASP A 171 -1.58 2.35 19.86
N ASP A 172 -0.80 2.43 20.93
CA ASP A 172 0.60 1.98 21.01
C ASP A 172 0.78 0.45 20.78
N ILE A 173 -0.31 -0.25 20.48
CA ILE A 173 -0.30 -1.69 20.24
C ILE A 173 0.20 -1.96 18.82
N LEU A 174 1.33 -2.68 18.69
CA LEU A 174 1.86 -3.10 17.41
C LEU A 174 0.85 -3.94 16.63
N LYS A 175 0.59 -3.52 15.38
CA LYS A 175 -0.29 -4.19 14.43
C LYS A 175 0.55 -4.75 13.29
N PHE A 176 0.41 -6.02 12.97
CA PHE A 176 1.07 -6.60 11.82
C PHE A 176 0.09 -7.40 10.96
N CYS A 177 0.39 -7.51 9.68
CA CYS A 177 -0.36 -8.33 8.74
C CYS A 177 0.53 -9.39 8.09
N ILE A 178 -0.10 -10.49 7.68
CA ILE A 178 0.56 -11.57 6.95
C ILE A 178 0.01 -11.58 5.53
N ILE A 179 0.84 -11.22 4.56
CA ILE A 179 0.47 -11.05 3.16
C ILE A 179 1.27 -12.00 2.26
N GLY A 180 0.78 -12.22 1.07
CA GLY A 180 1.39 -13.11 0.09
C GLY A 180 0.31 -13.76 -0.76
N ARG A 181 0.73 -14.41 -1.85
CA ARG A 181 -0.19 -15.10 -2.77
C ARG A 181 -1.00 -16.22 -2.11
N PRO A 182 -2.06 -16.73 -2.74
CA PRO A 182 -2.79 -17.89 -2.27
C PRO A 182 -1.89 -19.11 -2.07
N ASN A 183 -2.22 -19.96 -1.10
CA ASN A 183 -1.57 -21.25 -0.83
C ASN A 183 -0.10 -21.23 -0.36
N VAL A 184 0.50 -20.06 -0.11
CA VAL A 184 1.85 -19.96 0.48
C VAL A 184 1.90 -20.34 1.97
N GLY A 185 0.73 -20.54 2.59
CA GLY A 185 0.62 -20.98 3.99
C GLY A 185 0.37 -19.85 4.99
N LYS A 186 -0.21 -18.70 4.58
CA LYS A 186 -0.55 -17.58 5.47
C LYS A 186 -1.38 -18.01 6.67
N SER A 187 -2.51 -18.70 6.43
CA SER A 187 -3.41 -19.18 7.48
C SER A 187 -2.73 -20.17 8.45
N SER A 188 -1.87 -21.04 7.89
CA SER A 188 -1.10 -21.98 8.72
C SER A 188 -0.07 -21.22 9.57
N LEU A 189 0.56 -20.18 9.03
CA LEU A 189 1.52 -19.35 9.74
C LEU A 189 0.84 -18.55 10.85
N THR A 190 -0.31 -17.91 10.56
CA THR A 190 -1.13 -17.22 11.57
C THR A 190 -1.49 -18.17 12.73
N ASN A 191 -2.02 -19.36 12.42
CA ASN A 191 -2.37 -20.34 13.44
C ASN A 191 -1.12 -20.83 14.21
N ALA A 192 0.03 -20.96 13.55
CA ALA A 192 1.25 -21.37 14.23
C ALA A 192 1.77 -20.31 15.22
N ILE A 193 1.66 -19.01 14.87
CA ILE A 193 2.01 -17.89 15.77
C ILE A 193 1.06 -17.84 16.96
N LEU A 194 -0.26 -17.89 16.70
CA LEU A 194 -1.27 -17.79 17.76
C LEU A 194 -1.31 -19.01 18.70
N ASN A 195 -0.81 -20.16 18.25
CA ASN A 195 -0.70 -21.39 19.06
C ASN A 195 0.74 -21.64 19.55
N GLU A 196 1.63 -20.65 19.54
CA GLU A 196 2.93 -20.75 20.17
C GLU A 196 2.78 -20.69 21.70
N ASP A 197 3.59 -21.42 22.45
CA ASP A 197 3.51 -21.51 23.92
C ASP A 197 3.61 -20.14 24.63
N ARG A 198 4.13 -19.14 23.92
CA ARG A 198 4.29 -17.76 24.41
C ARG A 198 3.14 -16.83 24.02
N ALA A 199 2.19 -17.30 23.19
CA ALA A 199 1.07 -16.53 22.70
C ALA A 199 -0.22 -16.93 23.43
N ILE A 200 -0.93 -15.97 24.00
CA ILE A 200 -2.24 -16.15 24.64
C ILE A 200 -3.25 -15.31 23.86
N VAL A 201 -4.17 -15.96 23.18
CA VAL A 201 -5.26 -15.28 22.45
C VAL A 201 -6.25 -14.69 23.46
N SER A 202 -6.62 -13.43 23.28
CA SER A 202 -7.63 -12.77 24.10
C SER A 202 -9.01 -13.11 23.57
N ASP A 203 -9.81 -13.84 24.34
CA ASP A 203 -11.20 -14.21 24.01
C ASP A 203 -12.22 -13.09 24.26
N VAL A 204 -11.80 -11.85 24.52
CA VAL A 204 -12.71 -10.73 24.76
C VAL A 204 -13.33 -10.29 23.45
N ALA A 205 -14.50 -10.82 23.16
CA ALA A 205 -15.35 -10.35 22.06
C ALA A 205 -15.73 -8.88 22.29
N GLY A 206 -15.41 -8.00 21.32
CA GLY A 206 -15.82 -6.59 21.34
C GLY A 206 -14.72 -5.55 21.60
N THR A 207 -13.46 -5.95 21.80
CA THR A 207 -12.33 -5.01 21.99
C THR A 207 -11.55 -4.71 20.71
N THR A 208 -11.81 -5.45 19.62
CA THR A 208 -11.22 -5.18 18.29
C THR A 208 -12.25 -4.40 17.47
N ARG A 209 -11.84 -3.26 16.89
CA ARG A 209 -12.68 -2.45 15.98
C ARG A 209 -13.16 -3.21 14.75
N ASP A 210 -12.52 -4.36 14.45
CA ASP A 210 -12.88 -5.26 13.35
C ASP A 210 -12.95 -6.72 13.84
N ALA A 211 -14.04 -7.40 13.49
CA ALA A 211 -14.24 -8.82 13.75
C ALA A 211 -13.25 -9.74 13.01
N THR A 212 -12.42 -9.18 12.13
CA THR A 212 -11.44 -9.90 11.32
C THR A 212 -10.05 -9.96 11.94
N ASP A 213 -9.77 -9.16 12.97
CA ASP A 213 -8.47 -9.05 13.61
C ASP A 213 -8.36 -9.95 14.83
N THR A 214 -7.17 -10.40 15.15
CA THR A 214 -6.93 -11.21 16.35
C THR A 214 -5.95 -10.50 17.26
N LYS A 215 -6.41 -10.15 18.47
CA LYS A 215 -5.59 -9.63 19.56
C LYS A 215 -5.02 -10.80 20.36
N PHE A 216 -3.74 -10.77 20.65
CA PHE A 216 -3.06 -11.78 21.44
C PHE A 216 -1.91 -11.18 22.25
N LYS A 217 -1.48 -11.90 23.30
CA LYS A 217 -0.32 -11.54 24.12
C LYS A 217 0.87 -12.42 23.74
N TYR A 218 2.02 -11.82 23.55
CA TYR A 218 3.29 -12.51 23.36
C TYR A 218 4.33 -11.96 24.36
N ASN A 219 4.93 -12.83 25.15
CA ASN A 219 5.84 -12.43 26.25
C ASN A 219 5.23 -11.41 27.23
N GLY A 220 3.91 -11.38 27.39
CA GLY A 220 3.19 -10.48 28.31
C GLY A 220 2.72 -9.17 27.69
N GLU A 221 3.16 -8.80 26.49
CA GLU A 221 2.73 -7.61 25.76
C GLU A 221 1.63 -7.93 24.73
N GLU A 222 0.80 -6.94 24.41
CA GLU A 222 -0.35 -7.09 23.52
C GLU A 222 0.01 -6.74 22.07
N TYR A 223 -0.47 -7.56 21.14
CA TYR A 223 -0.27 -7.42 19.70
C TYR A 223 -1.56 -7.69 18.93
N ILE A 224 -1.67 -7.15 17.73
CA ILE A 224 -2.81 -7.37 16.85
C ILE A 224 -2.31 -7.94 15.51
N CYS A 225 -2.81 -9.12 15.14
CA CYS A 225 -2.66 -9.66 13.79
C CYS A 225 -3.89 -9.27 12.97
N ILE A 226 -3.68 -8.50 11.90
CA ILE A 226 -4.72 -7.94 11.03
C ILE A 226 -5.24 -9.00 10.04
N ASP A 227 -6.55 -9.00 9.79
CA ASP A 227 -7.24 -9.82 8.77
C ASP A 227 -7.10 -11.34 8.94
N THR A 228 -7.18 -11.84 10.18
CA THR A 228 -7.09 -13.27 10.43
C THR A 228 -8.36 -14.06 10.02
N ALA A 229 -9.54 -13.43 10.00
CA ALA A 229 -10.81 -14.09 9.62
C ALA A 229 -10.90 -14.33 8.11
N GLY A 230 -10.35 -13.44 7.28
CA GLY A 230 -10.20 -13.68 5.84
C GLY A 230 -9.39 -14.95 5.54
N MET A 231 -8.46 -15.29 6.42
CA MET A 231 -7.64 -16.51 6.31
C MET A 231 -8.36 -17.80 6.76
N ARG A 232 -9.41 -17.70 7.61
CA ARG A 232 -10.14 -18.85 8.16
C ARG A 232 -11.29 -19.34 7.28
N LYS A 233 -11.89 -18.51 6.44
CA LYS A 233 -13.10 -18.81 5.64
C LYS A 233 -12.85 -19.49 4.28
N HIS A 234 -11.62 -19.74 3.88
CA HIS A 234 -11.28 -20.29 2.56
C HIS A 234 -11.42 -21.81 2.49
N GLY A 235 -12.64 -22.29 2.16
CA GLY A 235 -12.88 -23.70 1.92
C GLY A 235 -13.48 -24.11 0.57
N LYS A 236 -14.05 -23.21 -0.24
CA LYS A 236 -14.87 -23.69 -1.38
C LYS A 236 -14.98 -22.90 -2.69
N ILE A 237 -14.24 -21.81 -2.95
CA ILE A 237 -14.40 -21.06 -4.22
C ILE A 237 -13.00 -20.76 -4.84
N TYR A 238 -12.62 -21.52 -5.87
CA TYR A 238 -11.22 -21.63 -6.33
C TYR A 238 -10.75 -20.62 -7.40
N GLU A 239 -11.61 -19.90 -8.12
CA GLU A 239 -11.16 -19.04 -9.25
C GLU A 239 -11.28 -17.53 -9.03
N SER A 240 -12.11 -17.07 -8.09
CA SER A 240 -12.21 -15.64 -7.71
C SER A 240 -11.23 -15.23 -6.61
N VAL A 241 -10.59 -16.19 -5.96
CA VAL A 241 -9.83 -16.05 -4.71
C VAL A 241 -8.56 -15.19 -4.83
N GLU A 242 -7.86 -15.24 -5.97
CA GLU A 242 -6.59 -14.49 -6.11
C GLU A 242 -6.79 -12.98 -6.11
N LYS A 243 -7.87 -12.52 -6.69
CA LYS A 243 -8.15 -11.11 -6.95
C LYS A 243 -8.75 -10.41 -5.72
N TYR A 244 -9.61 -11.09 -4.98
CA TYR A 244 -10.05 -10.67 -3.65
C TYR A 244 -8.88 -10.60 -2.64
N SER A 245 -7.89 -11.48 -2.81
CA SER A 245 -6.70 -11.51 -1.97
C SER A 245 -5.88 -10.23 -2.04
N LEU A 246 -5.79 -9.56 -3.20
CA LEU A 246 -5.01 -8.34 -3.37
C LEU A 246 -5.61 -7.17 -2.58
N LEU A 247 -6.90 -6.86 -2.76
CA LEU A 247 -7.55 -5.74 -2.06
C LEU A 247 -7.54 -5.92 -0.55
N ARG A 248 -7.76 -7.14 -0.07
CA ARG A 248 -7.64 -7.47 1.36
C ARG A 248 -6.21 -7.26 1.85
N SER A 249 -5.22 -7.68 1.04
CA SER A 249 -3.81 -7.44 1.38
C SER A 249 -3.51 -5.95 1.47
N LEU A 250 -4.04 -5.12 0.55
CA LEU A 250 -3.86 -3.67 0.57
C LEU A 250 -4.47 -3.04 1.83
N LYS A 251 -5.71 -3.41 2.19
CA LYS A 251 -6.35 -2.95 3.44
C LYS A 251 -5.59 -3.39 4.68
N ALA A 252 -5.10 -4.63 4.69
CA ALA A 252 -4.30 -5.15 5.80
C ALA A 252 -2.97 -4.41 5.92
N ILE A 253 -2.31 -4.12 4.79
CA ILE A 253 -1.10 -3.29 4.72
C ILE A 253 -1.36 -1.91 5.31
N ASP A 254 -2.40 -1.21 4.86
CA ASP A 254 -2.71 0.15 5.33
C ASP A 254 -2.88 0.21 6.86
N ARG A 255 -3.55 -0.78 7.44
CA ARG A 255 -3.88 -0.87 8.88
C ARG A 255 -2.76 -1.42 9.76
N SER A 256 -1.69 -1.94 9.20
CA SER A 256 -0.58 -2.54 9.93
C SER A 256 0.62 -1.60 10.07
N ASP A 257 1.46 -1.84 11.06
CA ASP A 257 2.78 -1.21 11.23
C ASP A 257 3.86 -2.01 10.51
N VAL A 258 3.72 -3.35 10.53
CA VAL A 258 4.68 -4.29 9.93
C VAL A 258 3.96 -5.28 9.03
N CYS A 259 4.51 -5.50 7.83
CA CYS A 259 4.02 -6.48 6.86
C CYS A 259 4.95 -7.69 6.80
N VAL A 260 4.38 -8.86 7.01
CA VAL A 260 5.06 -10.15 6.86
C VAL A 260 4.73 -10.72 5.49
N VAL A 261 5.67 -10.64 4.55
CA VAL A 261 5.52 -11.16 3.18
C VAL A 261 5.91 -12.61 3.13
N VAL A 262 4.96 -13.51 2.82
CA VAL A 262 5.18 -14.95 2.83
C VAL A 262 5.40 -15.48 1.42
N ILE A 263 6.51 -16.16 1.22
CA ILE A 263 6.94 -16.81 -0.03
C ILE A 263 6.97 -18.33 0.22
N ASP A 264 6.57 -19.10 -0.78
CA ASP A 264 6.61 -20.57 -0.74
C ASP A 264 7.96 -21.10 -1.25
N ALA A 265 8.71 -21.79 -0.40
CA ALA A 265 10.00 -22.36 -0.75
C ALA A 265 9.92 -23.40 -1.89
N SER A 266 8.81 -24.11 -2.01
CA SER A 266 8.62 -25.17 -3.00
C SER A 266 8.40 -24.66 -4.43
N THR A 267 7.81 -23.47 -4.57
CA THR A 267 7.47 -22.87 -5.88
C THR A 267 8.39 -21.72 -6.28
N GLY A 268 9.21 -21.22 -5.36
CA GLY A 268 10.11 -20.10 -5.61
C GLY A 268 9.43 -18.73 -5.62
N ILE A 269 10.19 -17.72 -6.03
CA ILE A 269 9.75 -16.32 -6.13
C ILE A 269 9.08 -16.12 -7.50
N ILE A 270 7.92 -15.50 -7.51
CA ILE A 270 7.23 -15.09 -8.75
C ILE A 270 6.96 -13.59 -8.73
N GLU A 271 6.56 -13.01 -9.86
CA GLU A 271 6.34 -11.57 -10.02
C GLU A 271 5.29 -11.02 -9.06
N HIS A 272 4.23 -11.79 -8.79
CA HIS A 272 3.19 -11.41 -7.84
C HIS A 272 3.71 -11.21 -6.40
N ASP A 273 4.71 -12.00 -5.96
CA ASP A 273 5.35 -11.82 -4.65
C ASP A 273 6.07 -10.47 -4.56
N LYS A 274 6.71 -10.03 -5.67
CA LYS A 274 7.38 -8.73 -5.76
C LYS A 274 6.40 -7.57 -5.70
N HIS A 275 5.26 -7.68 -6.39
CA HIS A 275 4.21 -6.67 -6.36
C HIS A 275 3.65 -6.48 -4.94
N ILE A 276 3.33 -7.58 -4.25
CA ILE A 276 2.82 -7.52 -2.87
C ILE A 276 3.85 -6.86 -1.94
N ALA A 277 5.13 -7.20 -2.07
CA ALA A 277 6.18 -6.56 -1.29
C ALA A 277 6.33 -5.06 -1.63
N GLY A 278 6.20 -4.70 -2.91
CA GLY A 278 6.22 -3.32 -3.39
C GLY A 278 5.14 -2.46 -2.74
N TYR A 279 3.92 -2.97 -2.62
CA TYR A 279 2.82 -2.26 -1.96
C TYR A 279 3.11 -1.94 -0.48
N ALA A 280 3.72 -2.88 0.25
CA ALA A 280 4.08 -2.66 1.64
C ALA A 280 5.17 -1.58 1.80
N ILE A 281 6.11 -1.50 0.86
CA ILE A 281 7.14 -0.46 0.81
C ILE A 281 6.54 0.91 0.50
N GLU A 282 5.67 0.98 -0.52
CA GLU A 282 4.98 2.23 -0.89
C GLU A 282 4.15 2.78 0.27
N ALA A 283 3.54 1.90 1.06
CA ALA A 283 2.82 2.26 2.28
C ALA A 283 3.74 2.61 3.47
N GLY A 284 5.07 2.56 3.31
CA GLY A 284 6.03 2.93 4.36
C GLY A 284 6.08 1.98 5.55
N LYS A 285 5.63 0.74 5.39
CA LYS A 285 5.50 -0.23 6.49
C LYS A 285 6.83 -0.95 6.79
N GLY A 286 7.03 -1.37 8.04
CA GLY A 286 8.06 -2.32 8.38
C GLY A 286 7.89 -3.64 7.62
N LEU A 287 8.97 -4.33 7.27
CA LEU A 287 8.96 -5.49 6.38
C LEU A 287 9.77 -6.66 6.92
N VAL A 288 9.14 -7.83 6.93
CA VAL A 288 9.79 -9.12 7.18
C VAL A 288 9.44 -10.08 6.06
N LEU A 289 10.44 -10.69 5.43
CA LEU A 289 10.27 -11.75 4.44
C LEU A 289 10.27 -13.11 5.12
N VAL A 290 9.28 -13.93 4.83
CA VAL A 290 9.19 -15.31 5.32
C VAL A 290 9.25 -16.27 4.14
N VAL A 291 10.25 -17.12 4.13
CA VAL A 291 10.33 -18.28 3.23
C VAL A 291 9.73 -19.46 3.98
N ASN A 292 8.46 -19.74 3.68
CA ASN A 292 7.66 -20.79 4.32
C ASN A 292 7.80 -22.13 3.59
N LYS A 293 7.28 -23.20 4.19
CA LYS A 293 7.40 -24.59 3.74
C LYS A 293 8.85 -25.07 3.64
N TRP A 294 9.71 -24.56 4.51
CA TRP A 294 11.13 -24.91 4.57
C TRP A 294 11.38 -26.38 4.94
N ASP A 295 10.34 -27.09 5.36
CA ASP A 295 10.35 -28.54 5.59
C ASP A 295 10.47 -29.36 4.31
N THR A 296 10.02 -28.80 3.16
CA THR A 296 10.08 -29.47 1.85
C THR A 296 11.49 -29.43 1.21
N ILE A 297 12.42 -28.67 1.79
CA ILE A 297 13.76 -28.49 1.29
C ILE A 297 14.71 -29.52 1.92
N GLU A 298 15.45 -30.27 1.08
CA GLU A 298 16.31 -31.37 1.53
C GLU A 298 17.63 -30.88 2.13
N ASP A 299 18.46 -30.16 1.38
CA ASP A 299 19.74 -29.59 1.85
C ASP A 299 19.57 -28.17 2.33
N LYS A 300 19.17 -28.03 3.59
CA LYS A 300 18.75 -26.74 4.16
C LYS A 300 19.88 -25.70 4.22
N ASP A 301 21.11 -26.10 4.50
CA ASP A 301 22.22 -25.16 4.69
C ASP A 301 22.73 -24.62 3.36
N MET A 302 22.84 -25.47 2.35
CA MET A 302 23.24 -25.06 1.00
C MET A 302 22.13 -24.25 0.33
N GLU A 303 20.88 -24.71 0.41
CA GLU A 303 19.72 -24.01 -0.17
C GLU A 303 19.46 -22.65 0.52
N MET A 304 19.69 -22.52 1.82
CA MET A 304 19.55 -21.23 2.50
C MET A 304 20.50 -20.17 1.94
N LYS A 305 21.73 -20.54 1.57
CA LYS A 305 22.69 -19.61 0.94
C LYS A 305 22.21 -19.20 -0.46
N LYS A 306 21.72 -20.15 -1.25
CA LYS A 306 21.17 -19.90 -2.59
C LYS A 306 19.95 -19.00 -2.50
N TRP A 307 19.01 -19.27 -1.58
CA TRP A 307 17.82 -18.47 -1.35
C TRP A 307 18.15 -17.05 -0.92
N LYS A 308 19.12 -16.84 -0.03
CA LYS A 308 19.56 -15.48 0.34
C LYS A 308 20.10 -14.70 -0.86
N GLN A 309 20.87 -15.38 -1.74
CA GLN A 309 21.37 -14.75 -2.97
C GLN A 309 20.24 -14.47 -3.96
N LEU A 310 19.30 -15.41 -4.13
CA LEU A 310 18.12 -15.25 -4.99
C LEU A 310 17.27 -14.08 -4.52
N LEU A 311 16.94 -14.02 -3.23
CA LEU A 311 16.18 -12.92 -2.63
C LEU A 311 16.87 -11.57 -2.85
N LYS A 312 18.19 -11.51 -2.68
CA LYS A 312 18.97 -10.28 -2.92
C LYS A 312 18.89 -9.82 -4.38
N ASN A 313 18.85 -10.76 -5.32
CA ASN A 313 18.78 -10.46 -6.75
C ASN A 313 17.37 -10.05 -7.17
N GLU A 314 16.34 -10.77 -6.69
CA GLU A 314 14.94 -10.55 -7.07
C GLU A 314 14.30 -9.35 -6.36
N PHE A 315 14.72 -9.09 -5.11
CA PHE A 315 14.22 -7.97 -4.29
C PHE A 315 15.29 -6.91 -4.06
N GLN A 316 15.93 -6.42 -5.13
CA GLN A 316 16.98 -5.39 -5.07
C GLN A 316 16.50 -4.08 -4.42
N PHE A 317 15.19 -3.82 -4.48
CA PHE A 317 14.54 -2.64 -3.93
C PHE A 317 14.25 -2.73 -2.42
N MET A 318 14.46 -3.90 -1.79
CA MET A 318 14.19 -4.12 -0.36
C MET A 318 15.26 -4.99 0.33
N THR A 319 16.52 -4.78 0.01
CA THR A 319 17.65 -5.53 0.59
C THR A 319 17.80 -5.38 2.09
N TYR A 320 17.12 -4.41 2.67
CA TYR A 320 17.06 -4.14 4.11
C TYR A 320 16.09 -5.05 4.88
N ALA A 321 15.17 -5.74 4.19
CA ALA A 321 14.20 -6.60 4.84
C ALA A 321 14.89 -7.84 5.44
N LYS A 322 14.47 -8.23 6.64
CA LYS A 322 14.92 -9.48 7.28
C LYS A 322 14.26 -10.68 6.62
N VAL A 323 15.02 -11.75 6.50
CA VAL A 323 14.54 -13.01 5.91
C VAL A 323 14.50 -14.10 6.99
N VAL A 324 13.32 -14.66 7.19
CA VAL A 324 13.08 -15.78 8.11
C VAL A 324 12.74 -17.04 7.31
N PHE A 325 13.47 -18.11 7.53
CA PHE A 325 13.20 -19.44 6.95
C PHE A 325 12.50 -20.30 8.00
N LEU A 326 11.25 -20.70 7.74
CA LEU A 326 10.45 -21.46 8.70
C LEU A 326 9.51 -22.47 8.02
N SER A 327 8.89 -23.31 8.82
CA SER A 327 7.77 -24.15 8.37
C SER A 327 6.59 -23.94 9.30
N ALA A 328 5.52 -23.36 8.75
CA ALA A 328 4.26 -23.21 9.47
C ALA A 328 3.60 -24.55 9.79
N LEU A 329 3.79 -25.56 8.93
CA LEU A 329 3.22 -26.89 9.09
C LEU A 329 3.88 -27.66 10.26
N THR A 330 5.21 -27.69 10.28
CA THR A 330 5.97 -28.43 11.30
C THR A 330 6.32 -27.56 12.53
N LYS A 331 5.88 -26.31 12.54
CA LYS A 331 6.18 -25.28 13.55
C LYS A 331 7.68 -25.04 13.79
N LYS A 332 8.56 -25.47 12.87
CA LYS A 332 9.99 -25.27 12.98
C LYS A 332 10.35 -23.80 12.75
N ARG A 333 11.09 -23.19 13.67
CA ARG A 333 11.62 -21.82 13.65
C ARG A 333 10.55 -20.72 13.68
N ILE A 334 9.29 -21.00 14.08
CA ILE A 334 8.23 -19.99 14.24
C ILE A 334 8.66 -18.93 15.27
N HIS A 335 9.26 -19.32 16.39
CA HIS A 335 9.74 -18.46 17.46
C HIS A 335 10.72 -17.36 17.01
N THR A 336 11.32 -17.50 15.82
CA THR A 336 12.25 -16.48 15.28
C THR A 336 11.51 -15.33 14.58
N LEU A 337 10.21 -15.47 14.29
CA LEU A 337 9.47 -14.50 13.50
C LEU A 337 9.06 -13.26 14.32
N MET A 338 8.49 -13.43 15.52
CA MET A 338 8.07 -12.31 16.36
C MET A 338 9.20 -11.34 16.70
N PRO A 339 10.42 -11.80 17.08
CA PRO A 339 11.55 -10.91 17.29
C PRO A 339 11.90 -10.02 16.06
N GLU A 340 11.78 -10.55 14.84
CA GLU A 340 12.07 -9.78 13.64
C GLU A 340 10.92 -8.78 13.31
N ILE A 341 9.67 -9.12 13.63
CA ILE A 341 8.54 -8.17 13.54
C ILE A 341 8.74 -7.01 14.49
N LEU A 342 9.11 -7.30 15.76
CA LEU A 342 9.42 -6.28 16.77
C LEU A 342 10.57 -5.37 16.35
N SER A 343 11.66 -5.95 15.86
CA SER A 343 12.81 -5.19 15.38
C SER A 343 12.44 -4.26 14.21
N ALA A 344 11.62 -4.73 13.26
CA ALA A 344 11.16 -3.91 12.14
C ALA A 344 10.26 -2.75 12.61
N TYR A 345 9.41 -3.00 13.59
CA TYR A 345 8.55 -1.96 14.20
C TYR A 345 9.37 -0.88 14.92
N GLU A 346 10.30 -1.28 15.78
CA GLU A 346 11.19 -0.36 16.50
C GLU A 346 12.05 0.47 15.55
N ASN A 347 12.60 -0.18 14.51
CA ASN A 347 13.41 0.50 13.51
C ASN A 347 12.60 1.48 12.66
N ASN A 348 11.31 1.20 12.41
CA ASN A 348 10.43 2.10 11.67
C ASN A 348 10.10 3.39 12.47
N ARG A 349 10.17 3.31 13.81
CA ARG A 349 9.97 4.43 14.73
C ARG A 349 11.27 5.05 15.25
N ARG A 350 12.42 4.56 14.76
CA ARG A 350 13.73 5.00 15.23
C ARG A 350 13.99 6.46 14.90
N GLU A 351 14.37 7.22 15.92
CA GLU A 351 14.85 8.58 15.79
C GLU A 351 16.37 8.64 15.82
N VAL A 352 16.95 9.40 14.90
CA VAL A 352 18.39 9.63 14.80
C VAL A 352 18.69 11.07 15.15
N LYS A 353 19.61 11.28 16.10
CA LYS A 353 20.05 12.63 16.48
C LYS A 353 20.64 13.36 15.28
N THR A 354 20.14 14.57 15.03
CA THR A 354 20.52 15.42 13.89
C THR A 354 22.05 15.63 13.81
N SER A 355 22.73 15.82 14.94
CA SER A 355 24.19 15.99 14.97
C SER A 355 24.95 14.75 14.47
N LEU A 356 24.52 13.55 14.87
CA LEU A 356 25.12 12.30 14.40
C LEU A 356 24.87 12.10 12.91
N LEU A 357 23.65 12.35 12.46
CA LEU A 357 23.29 12.23 11.04
C LEU A 357 24.14 13.17 10.17
N ASN A 358 24.28 14.45 10.57
CA ASN A 358 25.13 15.41 9.84
C ASN A 358 26.60 15.00 9.80
N ASN A 359 27.16 14.45 10.89
CA ASN A 359 28.55 13.96 10.91
C ASN A 359 28.73 12.80 9.91
N VAL A 360 27.83 11.82 9.93
CA VAL A 360 27.89 10.67 9.00
C VAL A 360 27.77 11.13 7.54
N ILE A 361 26.88 12.07 7.25
CA ILE A 361 26.72 12.59 5.88
C ILE A 361 27.92 13.46 5.46
N ALA A 362 28.46 14.27 6.36
CA ALA A 362 29.65 15.07 6.06
C ALA A 362 30.87 14.18 5.74
N ASP A 363 31.04 13.09 6.46
CA ASP A 363 32.12 12.13 6.19
C ASP A 363 31.89 11.34 4.90
N ALA A 364 30.63 10.97 4.61
CA ALA A 364 30.25 10.35 3.33
C ALA A 364 30.56 11.27 2.13
N VAL A 365 30.21 12.55 2.23
CA VAL A 365 30.49 13.54 1.17
C VAL A 365 31.98 13.75 0.97
N LYS A 366 32.79 13.73 2.05
CA LYS A 366 34.26 13.81 1.94
C LYS A 366 34.86 12.56 1.29
N LEU A 367 34.32 11.38 1.61
CA LEU A 367 34.81 10.10 1.06
C LEU A 367 34.50 9.96 -0.41
N HIS A 368 33.28 10.31 -0.81
CA HIS A 368 32.83 10.28 -2.20
C HIS A 368 32.08 11.58 -2.53
N GLU A 369 32.78 12.49 -3.19
CA GLU A 369 32.17 13.73 -3.66
C GLU A 369 31.00 13.47 -4.63
N PRO A 370 29.91 14.27 -4.55
CA PRO A 370 28.80 14.18 -5.49
C PRO A 370 29.27 14.36 -6.93
N PRO A 371 28.75 13.59 -7.89
CA PRO A 371 29.08 13.75 -9.30
C PRO A 371 28.69 15.14 -9.81
N GLY A 372 29.54 15.74 -10.64
CA GLY A 372 29.24 17.01 -11.29
C GLY A 372 28.28 16.81 -12.46
N TYR A 373 27.26 17.68 -12.58
CA TYR A 373 26.36 17.74 -13.73
C TYR A 373 26.33 19.13 -14.35
N LYS A 374 26.63 19.24 -15.65
CA LYS A 374 26.70 20.54 -16.39
C LYS A 374 27.53 21.60 -15.67
N GLY A 375 28.71 21.22 -15.19
CA GLY A 375 29.65 22.13 -14.51
C GLY A 375 29.23 22.56 -13.10
N LYS A 376 28.13 22.05 -12.56
CA LYS A 376 27.67 22.33 -11.20
C LYS A 376 27.78 21.06 -10.33
N LYS A 377 28.21 21.23 -9.07
CA LYS A 377 28.28 20.15 -8.08
C LYS A 377 27.15 20.30 -7.07
N LEU A 378 26.56 19.18 -6.66
CA LEU A 378 25.64 19.12 -5.53
C LEU A 378 26.42 19.51 -4.25
N LYS A 379 25.82 20.38 -3.43
CA LYS A 379 26.30 20.70 -2.08
C LYS A 379 25.19 20.43 -1.09
N ILE A 380 25.46 19.57 -0.13
CA ILE A 380 24.57 19.28 0.99
C ILE A 380 25.02 20.17 2.15
N TYR A 381 24.10 20.95 2.70
CA TYR A 381 24.38 21.91 3.77
C TYR A 381 23.97 21.37 5.14
N PHE A 382 22.86 20.64 5.18
CA PHE A 382 22.27 20.16 6.40
C PHE A 382 21.40 18.94 6.12
N THR A 383 21.32 18.03 7.09
CA THR A 383 20.50 16.82 7.01
C THR A 383 19.80 16.61 8.34
N SER A 384 18.50 16.37 8.31
CA SER A 384 17.69 16.08 9.50
C SER A 384 16.68 14.96 9.20
N GLN A 385 16.32 14.24 10.24
CA GLN A 385 15.15 13.35 10.17
C GLN A 385 13.92 14.20 10.41
N THR A 386 12.98 14.19 9.46
CA THR A 386 11.76 15.01 9.47
C THR A 386 10.50 14.17 9.56
N GLY A 387 10.63 12.87 9.78
CA GLY A 387 9.49 11.97 9.97
C GLY A 387 9.92 10.59 10.43
N ILE A 388 8.96 9.91 11.05
CA ILE A 388 9.00 8.51 11.45
C ILE A 388 7.85 7.76 10.78
N CYS A 389 7.90 6.45 10.73
CA CYS A 389 6.83 5.59 10.19
C CYS A 389 6.38 5.91 8.74
N PRO A 390 7.27 5.89 7.73
CA PRO A 390 8.67 5.47 7.75
C PRO A 390 9.64 6.62 8.07
N PRO A 391 10.89 6.32 8.48
CA PRO A 391 11.93 7.31 8.66
C PRO A 391 12.13 8.14 7.40
N LYS A 392 11.93 9.46 7.53
CA LYS A 392 12.09 10.43 6.45
C LYS A 392 13.28 11.32 6.73
N ILE A 393 14.27 11.31 5.84
CA ILE A 393 15.51 12.06 5.98
C ILE A 393 15.55 13.15 4.92
N THR A 394 15.57 14.41 5.38
CA THR A 394 15.56 15.59 4.51
C THR A 394 16.96 16.17 4.41
N PHE A 395 17.43 16.35 3.17
CA PHE A 395 18.68 16.96 2.82
C PHE A 395 18.44 18.39 2.29
N ARG A 396 19.02 19.39 2.94
CA ARG A 396 19.05 20.76 2.44
C ARG A 396 20.26 20.93 1.53
N CYS A 397 20.03 21.21 0.25
CA CYS A 397 21.08 21.30 -0.77
C CYS A 397 20.98 22.59 -1.61
N ASN A 398 22.02 22.85 -2.41
CA ASN A 398 22.02 24.00 -3.32
C ASN A 398 21.02 23.86 -4.46
N ASN A 399 20.83 22.64 -5.00
CA ASN A 399 19.87 22.37 -6.07
C ASN A 399 19.51 20.87 -6.08
N LYS A 400 18.26 20.53 -5.79
CA LYS A 400 17.76 19.16 -5.81
C LYS A 400 17.84 18.47 -7.17
N GLY A 401 17.82 19.23 -8.28
CA GLY A 401 17.95 18.69 -9.64
C GLY A 401 19.37 18.20 -9.99
N LEU A 402 20.35 18.38 -9.09
CA LEU A 402 21.71 17.85 -9.23
C LEU A 402 21.89 16.49 -8.54
N VAL A 403 20.88 15.99 -7.84
CA VAL A 403 20.93 14.70 -7.18
C VAL A 403 20.78 13.60 -8.22
N HIS A 404 21.83 12.82 -8.38
CA HIS A 404 21.81 11.65 -9.27
C HIS A 404 21.35 10.42 -8.46
N PHE A 405 20.53 9.56 -9.04
CA PHE A 405 19.97 8.37 -8.37
C PHE A 405 21.05 7.47 -7.73
N SER A 406 22.23 7.34 -8.35
CA SER A 406 23.31 6.54 -7.78
C SER A 406 23.91 7.16 -6.52
N TYR A 407 23.91 8.50 -6.44
CA TYR A 407 24.38 9.21 -5.26
C TYR A 407 23.37 9.16 -4.11
N GLU A 408 22.10 9.26 -4.44
CA GLU A 408 21.00 9.03 -3.49
C GLU A 408 21.10 7.62 -2.87
N ARG A 409 21.28 6.59 -3.68
CA ARG A 409 21.54 5.21 -3.20
C ARG A 409 22.78 5.09 -2.31
N TYR A 410 23.86 5.82 -2.67
CA TYR A 410 25.06 5.84 -1.86
C TYR A 410 24.79 6.45 -0.47
N LEU A 411 24.04 7.55 -0.40
CA LEU A 411 23.67 8.19 0.87
C LEU A 411 22.75 7.28 1.69
N GLU A 412 21.77 6.63 1.08
CA GLU A 412 20.91 5.67 1.76
C GLU A 412 21.73 4.51 2.35
N ASN A 413 22.61 3.90 1.57
CA ASN A 413 23.48 2.83 2.06
C ASN A 413 24.38 3.30 3.20
N THR A 414 24.89 4.54 3.14
CA THR A 414 25.69 5.12 4.21
C THR A 414 24.89 5.26 5.51
N ILE A 415 23.65 5.74 5.41
CA ILE A 415 22.76 5.84 6.58
C ILE A 415 22.47 4.46 7.15
N ARG A 416 22.13 3.47 6.33
CA ARG A 416 21.86 2.09 6.77
C ARG A 416 23.07 1.40 7.39
N ASN A 417 24.28 1.73 6.95
CA ASN A 417 25.50 1.18 7.52
C ASN A 417 25.87 1.77 8.89
N ASN A 418 25.38 2.97 9.21
CA ASN A 418 25.66 3.65 10.47
C ASN A 418 24.51 3.59 11.47
N PHE A 419 23.29 3.39 10.99
CA PHE A 419 22.08 3.32 11.83
C PHE A 419 21.27 2.07 11.45
N ASP A 420 20.79 1.37 12.47
CA ASP A 420 20.00 0.16 12.26
C ASP A 420 18.58 0.49 11.79
N PHE A 421 18.37 0.49 10.48
CA PHE A 421 17.08 0.58 9.82
C PHE A 421 16.71 -0.75 9.12
N THR A 422 17.17 -1.86 9.70
CA THR A 422 16.82 -3.19 9.18
C THR A 422 15.32 -3.42 9.29
N GLY A 423 14.72 -3.98 8.24
CA GLY A 423 13.27 -4.22 8.16
C GLY A 423 12.44 -2.97 7.86
N THR A 424 13.04 -1.83 7.56
CA THR A 424 12.33 -0.55 7.40
C THR A 424 12.74 0.18 6.13
N PRO A 425 11.79 0.70 5.34
CA PRO A 425 12.08 1.62 4.25
C PRO A 425 12.55 2.98 4.80
N ILE A 426 13.45 3.64 4.09
CA ILE A 426 13.87 5.01 4.38
C ILE A 426 13.48 5.88 3.21
N THR A 427 12.85 7.02 3.48
CA THR A 427 12.54 8.02 2.46
C THR A 427 13.59 9.13 2.50
N LEU A 428 14.32 9.35 1.40
CA LEU A 428 15.22 10.48 1.24
C LEU A 428 14.51 11.61 0.52
N GLN A 429 14.55 12.81 1.08
CA GLN A 429 13.97 14.01 0.48
C GLN A 429 15.04 15.09 0.29
N PHE A 430 15.12 15.65 -0.90
CA PHE A 430 16.04 16.75 -1.19
C PHE A 430 15.27 18.06 -1.38
N LYS A 431 15.59 19.08 -0.59
CA LYS A 431 14.99 20.41 -0.66
C LYS A 431 16.05 21.46 -1.00
N ASN A 432 15.69 22.46 -1.80
CA ASN A 432 16.57 23.59 -2.06
C ASN A 432 16.65 24.48 -0.82
N ARG A 433 17.83 25.05 -0.54
CA ARG A 433 17.98 26.02 0.53
C ARG A 433 17.17 27.28 0.22
N GLY A 434 16.33 27.76 1.15
CA GLY A 434 15.50 28.96 0.99
C GLY A 434 14.19 28.72 0.22
N SER A 435 13.69 27.50 0.10
CA SER A 435 12.33 27.26 -0.38
C SER A 435 11.30 27.74 0.66
N LYS A 436 10.13 28.26 0.20
CA LYS A 436 9.07 28.82 1.08
C LYS A 436 8.58 27.88 2.20
N ASP A 437 8.91 26.61 2.12
CA ASP A 437 8.64 25.61 3.15
C ASP A 437 9.57 25.74 4.38
N ASP A 438 10.53 26.68 4.38
CA ASP A 438 11.49 26.89 5.47
C ASP A 438 10.94 27.77 6.62
N ILE A 439 9.73 28.36 6.47
CA ILE A 439 9.19 29.37 7.41
C ILE A 439 8.34 28.74 8.52
N VAL A 440 8.03 27.44 8.46
CA VAL A 440 7.09 26.78 9.41
C VAL A 440 7.82 25.98 10.52
N ASP A 441 9.13 25.71 10.40
CA ASP A 441 9.86 24.82 11.33
C ASP A 441 10.74 25.56 12.38
N ASP A 442 10.73 26.90 12.46
CA ASP A 442 11.60 27.67 13.38
C ASP A 442 10.88 28.26 14.61
N ASP A 443 9.57 27.97 14.81
CA ASP A 443 8.79 28.41 15.97
C ASP A 443 8.13 27.22 16.71
N GLU A 444 8.94 26.30 17.28
CA GLU A 444 8.55 25.50 18.47
C GLU A 444 9.81 24.96 19.18
#